data_bdcc61c7fae2f5de833b2a6ae584be58
#
_entry.id   bdcc61c7fae2f5de833b2a6ae584be58
#
_cell.length_a   1.000
_cell.length_b   1.000
_cell.length_c   1.000
_cell.angle_alpha   90.00
_cell.angle_beta   90.00
_cell.angle_gamma   90.00
#
_symmetry.space_group_name_H-M   'P 1'
#
loop_
_entity.id
_entity.type
_entity.pdbx_description
1 polymer ?
#
loop_
_entity_poly.entity_id
_entity_poly.type
_entity_poly.pdbx_seq_one_letter_code
_entity_poly.pdbx_strand_id
1 'polypeptide(L)'
;MKVLIPTPLHSYTGGRSVVEAAGRTLGEVLADLDARCPGIRFRVVDEQDGIRPHIRFFVGGEMAPGLATAVAPGADVQIICALSGG
;
A
#
# COMPACT_ATOMS: atom_id res chain seq x y z
N MET A 1 4.11 -2.33 -11.48
CA MET A 1 2.76 -2.75 -11.07
C MET A 1 1.96 -1.54 -10.62
N LYS A 2 0.66 -1.66 -10.64
CA LYS A 2 -0.22 -0.60 -10.18
C LYS A 2 -0.51 -0.77 -8.70
N VAL A 3 -0.46 0.35 -7.98
CA VAL A 3 -0.89 0.39 -6.58
C VAL A 3 -2.16 1.24 -6.54
N LEU A 4 -3.25 0.63 -6.09
CA LEU A 4 -4.54 1.30 -5.99
C LEU A 4 -4.61 2.01 -4.65
N ILE A 5 -4.86 3.32 -4.69
CA ILE A 5 -4.78 4.18 -3.52
C ILE A 5 -6.19 4.56 -3.05
N PRO A 6 -6.54 4.30 -1.80
CA PRO A 6 -7.86 4.68 -1.29
C PRO A 6 -7.97 6.19 -1.09
N THR A 7 -9.18 6.69 -1.16
CA THR A 7 -9.46 8.14 -1.08
C THR A 7 -8.76 8.84 0.09
N PRO A 8 -8.76 8.27 1.31
CA PRO A 8 -8.11 8.96 2.44
C PRO A 8 -6.62 9.24 2.25
N LEU A 9 -5.96 8.55 1.31
CA LEU A 9 -4.54 8.74 1.07
C LEU A 9 -4.24 9.56 -0.18
N HIS A 10 -5.26 10.08 -0.85
CA HIS A 10 -5.07 10.82 -2.10
C HIS A 10 -4.26 12.11 -1.91
N SER A 11 -4.21 12.66 -0.70
CA SER A 11 -3.39 13.84 -0.43
C SER A 11 -1.89 13.56 -0.59
N TYR A 12 -1.49 12.28 -0.48
CA TYR A 12 -0.09 11.89 -0.66
C TYR A 12 0.25 11.63 -2.13
N THR A 13 -0.75 11.46 -2.97
CA THR A 13 -0.55 11.09 -4.38
C THR A 13 -0.95 12.20 -5.35
N GLY A 14 -1.21 13.39 -4.84
CA GLY A 14 -1.69 14.47 -5.71
C GLY A 14 -3.07 14.21 -6.27
N GLY A 15 -3.89 13.45 -5.54
CA GLY A 15 -5.25 13.13 -5.96
C GLY A 15 -5.37 11.90 -6.84
N ARG A 16 -4.27 11.17 -7.06
CA ARG A 16 -4.31 9.98 -7.92
C ARG A 16 -4.84 8.77 -7.16
N SER A 17 -5.67 7.99 -7.85
CA SER A 17 -6.17 6.73 -7.31
C SER A 17 -5.29 5.55 -7.69
N VAL A 18 -4.35 5.73 -8.61
CA VAL A 18 -3.42 4.68 -9.04
C VAL A 18 -2.04 5.29 -9.16
N VAL A 19 -1.04 4.61 -8.59
CA VAL A 19 0.37 5.02 -8.69
C VAL A 19 1.18 3.78 -9.08
N GLU A 20 2.16 3.95 -9.98
CA GLU A 20 3.07 2.87 -10.34
C GLU A 20 4.14 2.73 -9.28
N ALA A 21 4.47 1.49 -8.94
CA ALA A 21 5.55 1.18 -8.02
C ALA A 21 6.12 -0.19 -8.36
N ALA A 22 7.27 -0.52 -7.81
CA ALA A 22 7.95 -1.78 -8.08
C ALA A 22 8.50 -2.40 -6.80
N GLY A 23 8.59 -3.72 -6.78
CA GLY A 23 9.14 -4.47 -5.68
C GLY A 23 8.76 -5.93 -5.79
N ARG A 24 9.49 -6.80 -5.09
CA ARG A 24 9.23 -8.24 -5.09
C ARG A 24 8.44 -8.67 -3.87
N THR A 25 8.38 -7.83 -2.87
CA THR A 25 7.56 -8.06 -1.68
C THR A 25 6.73 -6.81 -1.45
N LEU A 26 5.66 -6.97 -0.66
CA LEU A 26 4.83 -5.83 -0.31
C LEU A 26 5.65 -4.72 0.35
N GLY A 27 6.59 -5.10 1.24
CA GLY A 27 7.45 -4.11 1.88
C GLY A 27 8.29 -3.32 0.89
N GLU A 28 8.83 -3.99 -0.14
CA GLU A 28 9.59 -3.29 -1.17
C GLU A 28 8.71 -2.36 -2.01
N VAL A 29 7.50 -2.81 -2.32
CA VAL A 29 6.55 -1.98 -3.07
C VAL A 29 6.21 -0.73 -2.28
N LEU A 30 5.98 -0.87 -0.97
CA LEU A 30 5.66 0.29 -0.13
C LEU A 30 6.84 1.23 0.02
N ALA A 31 8.06 0.71 0.06
CA ALA A 31 9.26 1.55 0.10
C ALA A 31 9.40 2.37 -1.18
N ASP A 32 9.16 1.74 -2.33
CA ASP A 32 9.19 2.44 -3.60
C ASP A 32 8.06 3.46 -3.71
N LEU A 33 6.88 3.09 -3.24
CA LEU A 33 5.74 4.01 -3.21
C LEU A 33 6.05 5.23 -2.35
N ASP A 34 6.68 5.02 -1.18
CA ASP A 34 7.02 6.12 -0.29
C ASP A 34 8.06 7.06 -0.91
N ALA A 35 8.98 6.51 -1.70
CA ALA A 35 9.96 7.33 -2.41
C ALA A 35 9.28 8.25 -3.44
N ARG A 36 8.18 7.79 -4.02
CA ARG A 36 7.41 8.57 -5.00
C ARG A 36 6.40 9.49 -4.35
N CYS A 37 5.85 9.07 -3.22
CA CYS A 37 4.81 9.80 -2.49
C CYS A 37 5.23 9.87 -1.02
N PRO A 38 6.14 10.80 -0.66
CA PRO A 38 6.72 10.82 0.69
C PRO A 38 5.67 10.92 1.80
N GLY A 39 5.84 10.07 2.81
CA GLY A 39 4.96 10.05 3.96
C GLY A 39 3.85 9.02 3.89
N ILE A 40 3.58 8.45 2.71
CA ILE A 40 2.45 7.53 2.54
C ILE A 40 2.67 6.22 3.30
N ARG A 41 3.91 5.72 3.34
CA ARG A 41 4.21 4.45 4.00
C ARG A 41 3.84 4.50 5.48
N PHE A 42 4.16 5.58 6.16
CA PHE A 42 3.89 5.71 7.58
C PHE A 42 2.38 5.76 7.89
N ARG A 43 1.56 6.09 6.91
CA ARG A 43 0.11 6.11 7.09
C ARG A 43 -0.49 4.71 7.07
N VAL A 44 0.17 3.75 6.43
CA VAL A 44 -0.35 2.39 6.26
C VAL A 44 0.42 1.36 7.08
N VAL A 45 1.66 1.66 7.44
CA VAL A 45 2.53 0.76 8.20
C VAL A 45 3.16 1.57 9.32
N ASP A 46 3.25 0.97 10.51
CA ASP A 46 3.88 1.64 11.63
C ASP A 46 5.41 1.49 11.59
N GLU A 47 6.09 2.06 12.57
CA GLU A 47 7.56 2.05 12.63
C GLU A 47 8.15 0.69 12.95
N GLN A 48 7.33 -0.28 13.31
CA GLN A 48 7.75 -1.65 13.58
C GLN A 48 7.37 -2.57 12.43
N ASP A 49 7.09 -2.00 11.25
CA ASP A 49 6.69 -2.71 10.04
C ASP A 49 5.36 -3.44 10.19
N GLY A 50 4.55 -3.04 11.16
CA GLY A 50 3.22 -3.62 11.34
C GLY A 50 2.20 -2.90 10.50
N ILE A 51 1.33 -3.66 9.83
CA ILE A 51 0.23 -3.07 9.08
C ILE A 51 -0.75 -2.46 10.08
N ARG A 52 -1.11 -1.19 9.88
CA ARG A 52 -2.00 -0.52 10.83
C ARG A 52 -3.38 -1.17 10.86
N PRO A 53 -4.07 -1.16 12.02
CA PRO A 53 -5.31 -1.93 12.19
C PRO A 53 -6.43 -1.63 11.20
N HIS A 54 -6.49 -0.41 10.70
CA HIS A 54 -7.54 0.00 9.76
C HIS A 54 -7.13 -0.18 8.30
N ILE A 55 -5.96 -0.80 8.07
CA ILE A 55 -5.41 -0.97 6.72
C ILE A 55 -5.39 -2.45 6.36
N ARG A 56 -5.73 -2.74 5.09
CA ARG A 56 -5.56 -4.06 4.51
C ARG A 56 -4.90 -3.90 3.15
N PHE A 57 -4.07 -4.87 2.81
CA PHE A 57 -3.44 -4.92 1.49
C PHE A 57 -3.90 -6.16 0.76
N PHE A 58 -4.18 -6.01 -0.53
CA PHE A 58 -4.46 -7.14 -1.40
C PHE A 58 -3.42 -7.15 -2.51
N VAL A 59 -2.81 -8.31 -2.72
CA VAL A 59 -1.80 -8.52 -3.74
C VAL A 59 -2.34 -9.57 -4.70
N GLY A 60 -2.51 -9.19 -5.96
CA GLY A 60 -3.09 -10.11 -6.94
C GLY A 60 -4.48 -10.60 -6.56
N GLY A 61 -5.24 -9.80 -5.82
CA GLY A 61 -6.59 -10.16 -5.38
C GLY A 61 -6.66 -10.91 -4.07
N GLU A 62 -5.53 -11.24 -3.45
CA GLU A 62 -5.50 -11.97 -2.19
C GLU A 62 -4.98 -11.09 -1.07
N MET A 63 -5.60 -11.19 0.12
CA MET A 63 -5.18 -10.41 1.26
C MET A 63 -3.77 -10.80 1.68
N ALA A 64 -2.91 -9.80 1.82
CA ALA A 64 -1.53 -10.00 2.25
C ALA A 64 -1.45 -9.93 3.78
N PRO A 65 -0.91 -10.97 4.43
CA PRO A 65 -0.82 -10.98 5.89
C PRO A 65 0.29 -10.10 6.45
N GLY A 66 1.26 -9.72 5.65
CA GLY A 66 2.38 -8.91 6.12
C GLY A 66 3.26 -8.42 5.00
N LEU A 67 4.29 -7.66 5.37
CA LEU A 67 5.17 -7.02 4.39
C LEU A 67 6.08 -8.00 3.65
N ALA A 68 6.25 -9.21 4.20
CA ALA A 68 7.05 -10.23 3.54
C ALA A 68 6.29 -10.93 2.41
N THR A 69 5.01 -10.62 2.23
CA THR A 69 4.19 -11.22 1.17
C THR A 69 4.83 -10.97 -0.19
N ALA A 70 5.04 -12.03 -0.94
CA ALA A 70 5.63 -11.92 -2.28
C ALA A 70 4.65 -11.26 -3.25
N VAL A 71 5.18 -10.43 -4.13
CA VAL A 71 4.39 -9.78 -5.18
C VAL A 71 4.87 -10.33 -6.50
N ALA A 72 4.04 -11.13 -7.16
CA ALA A 72 4.40 -11.73 -8.44
C ALA A 72 4.47 -10.65 -9.53
N PRO A 73 5.31 -10.84 -10.55
CA PRO A 73 5.35 -9.90 -11.68
C PRO A 73 3.96 -9.73 -12.29
N GLY A 74 3.56 -8.49 -12.47
CA GLY A 74 2.25 -8.17 -13.04
C GLY A 74 1.10 -8.12 -12.06
N ALA A 75 1.31 -8.55 -10.82
CA ALA A 75 0.26 -8.44 -9.80
C ALA A 75 0.11 -7.00 -9.34
N ASP A 76 -1.14 -6.56 -9.16
CA ASP A 76 -1.39 -5.23 -8.63
C ASP A 76 -1.53 -5.29 -7.11
N VAL A 77 -1.24 -4.16 -6.46
CA VAL A 77 -1.39 -4.03 -5.02
C VAL A 77 -2.55 -3.07 -4.75
N GLN A 78 -3.45 -3.49 -3.88
CA GLN A 78 -4.57 -2.64 -3.48
C GLN A 78 -4.47 -2.31 -2.01
N ILE A 79 -4.56 -1.03 -1.68
CA ILE A 79 -4.59 -0.57 -0.29
C ILE A 79 -6.04 -0.29 0.07
N ILE A 80 -6.51 -0.90 1.14
CA ILE A 80 -7.86 -0.69 1.65
C ILE A 80 -7.77 0.02 2.98
N CYS A 81 -8.47 1.14 3.12
CA CYS A 81 -8.67 1.82 4.40
C CYS A 81 -10.05 1.48 4.88
N ALA A 82 -10.14 0.68 5.94
CA ALA A 82 -11.41 0.45 6.59
C ALA A 82 -11.66 1.63 7.51
N LEU A 83 -12.44 2.57 7.04
CA LEU A 83 -12.85 3.68 7.89
C LEU A 83 -13.95 3.16 8.80
N SER A 84 -13.55 2.75 9.96
CA SER A 84 -14.54 2.44 10.98
C SER A 84 -15.23 3.75 11.34
N GLY A 85 -16.35 4.00 10.77
CA GLY A 85 -17.25 5.09 11.15
C GLY A 85 -16.71 6.15 12.08
N GLY A 86 -15.49 6.13 12.22
CA GLY A 86 -14.89 7.10 13.14
C GLY A 86 -13.63 7.44 12.61
#